data_0c960a07fe9a03c4bcdd1c7d95b3808d
#
_entry.id   0c960a07fe9a03c4bcdd1c7d95b3808d
#
_cell.length_a   1.000
_cell.length_b   1.000
_cell.length_c   1.000
_cell.angle_alpha   90.00
_cell.angle_beta   90.00
_cell.angle_gamma   90.00
#
_symmetry.space_group_name_H-M   'P 1'
#
loop_
_entity.id
_entity.type
_entity.pdbx_description
1 polymer ?
#
loop_
_entity_poly.entity_id
_entity_poly.type
_entity_poly.pdbx_seq_one_letter_code
_entity_poly.pdbx_strand_id
1 'polypeptide(L)'
;MPVKYVFVTGGVVSGLGKGITAASLGRLLKARGYKVTMQKFDPYINIDPGTMNPIQHGEVFVTDDGAETDLDLGHYERFIDESLTKNSNVTTGKVYWSVLQKERRGDYGGGTVQVNHNIKNEIKSRLYR
;
A
#
# COMPACT_ATOMS: atom_id res chain seq x y z
N MET A 1 -1.36 -23.49 1.63
CA MET A 1 -0.01 -23.07 1.23
C MET A 1 0.36 -21.77 1.95
N PRO A 2 1.57 -21.69 2.47
CA PRO A 2 2.00 -20.45 3.10
C PRO A 2 2.11 -19.32 2.07
N VAL A 3 1.73 -18.13 2.49
CA VAL A 3 1.88 -16.92 1.67
C VAL A 3 3.35 -16.54 1.62
N LYS A 4 3.83 -16.20 0.43
CA LYS A 4 5.18 -15.68 0.25
C LYS A 4 5.11 -14.20 -0.11
N TYR A 5 6.02 -13.44 0.45
CA TYR A 5 6.09 -11.99 0.25
C TYR A 5 7.33 -11.65 -0.56
N VAL A 6 7.13 -10.88 -1.60
CA VAL A 6 8.22 -10.37 -2.44
C VAL A 6 8.21 -8.86 -2.35
N PHE A 7 9.30 -8.28 -1.89
CA PHE A 7 9.46 -6.84 -1.74
C PHE A 7 10.27 -6.29 -2.90
N VAL A 8 9.69 -5.34 -3.62
CA VAL A 8 10.38 -4.63 -4.69
C VAL A 8 10.74 -3.24 -4.17
N THR A 9 12.02 -3.01 -4.02
CA THR A 9 12.55 -1.74 -3.52
C THR A 9 13.48 -1.11 -4.54
N GLY A 10 13.67 0.18 -4.43
CA GLY A 10 14.56 0.91 -5.34
C GLY A 10 14.85 2.30 -4.83
N GLY A 11 15.66 3.03 -5.58
CA GLY A 11 16.03 4.39 -5.24
C GLY A 11 14.84 5.34 -5.23
N VAL A 12 15.05 6.52 -4.63
CA VAL A 12 14.00 7.54 -4.48
C VAL A 12 13.65 8.24 -5.78
N VAL A 13 14.38 8.00 -6.86
CA VAL A 13 14.11 8.62 -8.15
C VAL A 13 12.93 7.92 -8.81
N SER A 14 11.82 8.64 -8.97
CA SER A 14 10.68 8.15 -9.74
C SER A 14 11.10 8.01 -11.22
N GLY A 15 10.49 7.08 -11.92
CA GLY A 15 10.81 6.83 -13.32
C GLY A 15 11.83 5.73 -13.57
N LEU A 16 12.36 5.11 -12.51
CA LEU A 16 13.22 3.93 -12.67
C LEU A 16 12.45 2.65 -13.02
N GLY A 17 11.13 2.74 -13.13
CA GLY A 17 10.31 1.60 -13.53
C GLY A 17 10.06 0.56 -12.44
N LYS A 18 10.21 0.92 -11.17
CA LYS A 18 9.92 -0.01 -10.06
C LYS A 18 8.52 -0.58 -10.12
N GLY A 19 7.54 0.28 -10.36
CA GLY A 19 6.14 -0.13 -10.46
C GLY A 19 5.91 -1.10 -11.63
N ILE A 20 6.48 -0.79 -12.78
CA ILE A 20 6.38 -1.63 -13.96
C ILE A 20 7.10 -2.97 -13.72
N THR A 21 8.27 -2.93 -13.10
CA THR A 21 9.02 -4.15 -12.75
C THR A 21 8.22 -5.04 -11.80
N ALA A 22 7.63 -4.47 -10.76
CA ALA A 22 6.80 -5.21 -9.81
C ALA A 22 5.56 -5.80 -10.49
N ALA A 23 4.88 -5.01 -11.31
CA ALA A 23 3.69 -5.45 -12.04
C ALA A 23 4.03 -6.57 -13.02
N SER A 24 5.15 -6.45 -13.72
CA SER A 24 5.62 -7.48 -14.66
C SER A 24 5.97 -8.78 -13.95
N LEU A 25 6.63 -8.69 -12.79
CA LEU A 25 6.91 -9.86 -11.96
C LEU A 25 5.62 -10.53 -11.49
N GLY A 26 4.65 -9.75 -11.03
CA GLY A 26 3.34 -10.27 -10.64
C GLY A 26 2.65 -11.00 -11.79
N ARG A 27 2.70 -10.44 -12.99
CA ARG A 27 2.14 -11.06 -14.19
C ARG A 27 2.82 -12.39 -14.52
N LEU A 28 4.14 -12.43 -14.44
CA LEU A 28 4.90 -13.65 -14.71
C LEU A 28 4.59 -14.75 -13.69
N LEU A 29 4.48 -14.39 -12.41
CA LEU A 29 4.12 -15.35 -11.37
C LEU A 29 2.70 -15.88 -11.57
N LYS A 30 1.77 -15.01 -11.94
CA LYS A 30 0.40 -15.43 -12.23
C LYS A 30 0.35 -16.38 -13.43
N ALA A 31 1.13 -16.11 -14.47
CA ALA A 31 1.22 -16.97 -15.64
C ALA A 31 1.75 -18.36 -15.30
N ARG A 32 2.51 -18.49 -14.21
CA ARG A 32 3.00 -19.78 -13.71
C ARG A 32 2.03 -20.47 -12.75
N GLY A 33 0.83 -19.95 -12.58
CA GLY A 33 -0.22 -20.58 -11.79
C GLY A 33 -0.30 -20.13 -10.34
N TYR A 34 0.48 -19.14 -9.93
CA TYR A 34 0.40 -18.61 -8.57
C TYR A 34 -0.76 -17.63 -8.44
N LYS A 35 -1.35 -17.57 -7.25
CA LYS A 35 -2.27 -16.50 -6.88
C LYS A 35 -1.43 -15.30 -6.44
N VAL A 36 -1.63 -14.17 -7.09
CA VAL A 36 -0.84 -12.97 -6.87
C VAL A 36 -1.74 -11.81 -6.50
N THR A 37 -1.37 -11.07 -5.47
CA THR A 37 -1.91 -9.74 -5.19
C THR A 37 -0.75 -8.78 -5.04
N MET A 38 -1.03 -7.50 -5.13
CA MET A 38 0.00 -6.46 -5.03
C MET A 38 -0.41 -5.44 -3.98
N GLN A 39 0.58 -4.88 -3.31
CA GLN A 39 0.39 -3.84 -2.32
C GLN A 39 1.46 -2.76 -2.53
N LYS A 40 1.05 -1.51 -2.48
CA LYS A 40 1.95 -0.37 -2.62
C LYS A 40 2.03 0.39 -1.32
N PHE A 41 3.25 0.71 -0.89
CA PHE A 41 3.51 1.56 0.26
C PHE A 41 3.98 2.92 -0.24
N ASP A 42 3.22 3.96 0.08
CA ASP A 42 3.55 5.33 -0.27
C ASP A 42 3.98 6.10 0.98
N PRO A 43 5.12 6.81 0.93
CA PRO A 43 5.69 7.45 2.13
C PRO A 43 5.03 8.77 2.53
N TYR A 44 4.09 9.28 1.77
CA TYR A 44 3.50 10.57 2.08
C TYR A 44 2.51 10.49 3.27
N ILE A 45 2.27 11.64 3.89
CA ILE A 45 1.41 11.77 5.07
C ILE A 45 -0.08 11.81 4.69
N ASN A 46 -0.42 12.11 3.47
CA ASN A 46 -1.81 12.10 3.02
C ASN A 46 -2.44 10.73 3.28
N ILE A 47 -3.66 10.71 3.78
CA ILE A 47 -4.38 9.47 4.04
C ILE A 47 -4.69 8.77 2.72
N ASP A 48 -5.05 9.55 1.72
CA ASP A 48 -5.24 9.08 0.35
C ASP A 48 -4.85 10.21 -0.63
N PRO A 49 -4.75 9.93 -1.93
CA PRO A 49 -4.35 10.95 -2.91
C PRO A 49 -5.48 11.89 -3.32
N GLY A 50 -6.70 11.73 -2.80
CA GLY A 50 -7.87 12.51 -3.24
C GLY A 50 -7.75 14.01 -3.02
N THR A 51 -6.99 14.45 -2.00
CA THR A 51 -6.75 15.85 -1.70
C THR A 51 -5.44 16.38 -2.26
N MET A 52 -4.66 15.55 -2.94
CA MET A 52 -3.37 15.94 -3.50
C MET A 52 -3.54 16.70 -4.81
N ASN A 53 -2.57 17.58 -5.10
CA ASN A 53 -2.59 18.34 -6.33
C ASN A 53 -2.41 17.42 -7.55
N PRO A 54 -3.37 17.35 -8.47
CA PRO A 54 -3.26 16.46 -9.64
C PRO A 54 -2.07 16.78 -10.55
N ILE A 55 -1.62 18.02 -10.57
CA ILE A 55 -0.47 18.44 -11.39
C ILE A 55 0.82 17.80 -10.86
N GLN A 56 0.95 17.67 -9.54
CA GLN A 56 2.14 17.10 -8.91
C GLN A 56 2.07 15.57 -8.76
N HIS A 57 0.89 15.04 -8.52
CA HIS A 57 0.70 13.63 -8.18
C HIS A 57 0.08 12.81 -9.33
N GLY A 58 -0.63 13.45 -10.24
CA GLY A 58 -1.39 12.79 -11.28
C GLY A 58 -2.82 12.47 -10.84
N GLU A 59 -3.47 11.60 -11.58
CA GLU A 59 -4.84 11.20 -11.31
C GLU A 59 -4.91 10.16 -10.19
N VAL A 60 -6.07 10.08 -9.54
CA VAL A 60 -6.34 9.02 -8.57
C VAL A 60 -7.02 7.84 -9.27
N PHE A 61 -6.79 6.66 -8.72
CA PHE A 61 -7.49 5.45 -9.11
C PHE A 61 -8.45 5.05 -7.99
N VAL A 62 -9.66 4.64 -8.35
CA VAL A 62 -10.66 4.18 -7.38
C VAL A 62 -10.80 2.67 -7.51
N THR A 63 -10.58 1.98 -6.40
CA THR A 63 -10.73 0.52 -6.34
C THR A 63 -12.20 0.11 -6.36
N ASP A 64 -12.48 -1.17 -6.60
CA ASP A 64 -13.84 -1.70 -6.63
C ASP A 64 -14.57 -1.48 -5.30
N ASP A 65 -13.85 -1.45 -4.18
CA ASP A 65 -14.42 -1.17 -2.87
C ASP A 65 -14.47 0.34 -2.52
N GLY A 66 -14.24 1.20 -3.49
CA GLY A 66 -14.46 2.65 -3.38
C GLY A 66 -13.33 3.45 -2.79
N ALA A 67 -12.16 2.86 -2.56
CA ALA A 67 -11.02 3.58 -2.02
C ALA A 67 -10.29 4.39 -3.09
N GLU A 68 -9.98 5.64 -2.79
CA GLU A 68 -9.10 6.46 -3.63
C GLU A 68 -7.66 6.07 -3.38
N THR A 69 -6.93 5.77 -4.45
CA THR A 69 -5.56 5.27 -4.36
C THR A 69 -4.68 5.91 -5.42
N ASP A 70 -3.40 5.62 -5.33
CA ASP A 70 -2.44 6.01 -6.37
C ASP A 70 -2.79 5.35 -7.71
N LEU A 71 -2.57 6.06 -8.79
CA LEU A 71 -2.87 5.60 -10.15
C LEU A 71 -2.14 4.29 -10.50
N ASP A 72 -1.00 4.03 -9.89
CA ASP A 72 -0.24 2.81 -10.15
C ASP A 72 -1.06 1.55 -9.84
N LEU A 73 -2.02 1.61 -8.92
CA LEU A 73 -2.88 0.46 -8.63
C LEU A 73 -3.72 0.06 -9.84
N GLY A 74 -4.15 1.02 -10.64
CA GLY A 74 -4.84 0.72 -11.89
C GLY A 74 -3.97 -0.05 -12.88
N HIS A 75 -2.71 0.30 -12.95
CA HIS A 75 -1.74 -0.44 -13.75
C HIS A 75 -1.52 -1.85 -13.20
N TYR A 76 -1.40 -2.00 -11.89
CA TYR A 76 -1.23 -3.31 -11.26
C TYR A 76 -2.41 -4.23 -11.54
N GLU A 77 -3.65 -3.72 -11.40
CA GLU A 77 -4.84 -4.51 -11.72
C GLU A 77 -4.82 -5.04 -13.14
N ARG A 78 -4.41 -4.21 -14.10
CA ARG A 78 -4.33 -4.62 -15.50
C ARG A 78 -3.26 -5.66 -15.75
N PHE A 79 -2.10 -5.53 -15.11
CA PHE A 79 -1.01 -6.48 -15.28
C PHE A 79 -1.32 -7.85 -14.68
N ILE A 80 -1.88 -7.90 -13.49
CA ILE A 80 -2.17 -9.17 -12.80
C ILE A 80 -3.59 -9.69 -13.04
N ASP A 81 -4.44 -8.89 -13.70
CA ASP A 81 -5.82 -9.25 -13.97
C ASP A 81 -6.59 -9.63 -12.69
N GLU A 82 -6.44 -8.83 -11.66
CA GLU A 82 -7.10 -8.99 -10.37
C GLU A 82 -7.53 -7.63 -9.85
N SER A 83 -8.70 -7.57 -9.24
CA SER A 83 -9.15 -6.35 -8.56
C SER A 83 -8.40 -6.19 -7.24
N LEU A 84 -7.85 -5.02 -7.03
CA LEU A 84 -7.20 -4.64 -5.78
C LEU A 84 -8.21 -3.95 -4.86
N THR A 85 -7.86 -3.84 -3.59
CA THR A 85 -8.73 -3.30 -2.56
C THR A 85 -8.12 -2.10 -1.88
N LYS A 86 -8.87 -1.50 -0.94
CA LYS A 86 -8.36 -0.42 -0.08
C LYS A 86 -7.10 -0.83 0.70
N ASN A 87 -6.92 -2.13 0.95
CA ASN A 87 -5.74 -2.64 1.65
C ASN A 87 -4.51 -2.74 0.75
N SER A 88 -4.67 -2.54 -0.54
CA SER A 88 -3.57 -2.63 -1.51
C SER A 88 -2.72 -1.37 -1.57
N ASN A 89 -3.21 -0.26 -1.04
CA ASN A 89 -2.44 0.99 -0.95
C ASN A 89 -2.31 1.42 0.50
N VAL A 90 -1.10 1.48 0.99
CA VAL A 90 -0.79 1.88 2.37
C VAL A 90 0.03 3.17 2.33
N THR A 91 -0.46 4.22 2.98
CA THR A 91 0.27 5.48 3.11
C THR A 91 0.77 5.65 4.54
N THR A 92 1.82 6.44 4.72
CA THR A 92 2.29 6.81 6.05
C THR A 92 1.16 7.45 6.86
N GLY A 93 0.36 8.31 6.21
CA GLY A 93 -0.78 8.96 6.88
C GLY A 93 -1.81 7.96 7.40
N LYS A 94 -2.15 6.94 6.63
CA LYS A 94 -3.08 5.89 7.09
C LYS A 94 -2.54 5.14 8.30
N VAL A 95 -1.25 4.82 8.30
CA VAL A 95 -0.61 4.11 9.40
C VAL A 95 -0.64 4.95 10.67
N TYR A 96 -0.23 6.22 10.60
CA TYR A 96 -0.24 7.13 11.75
C TYR A 96 -1.67 7.37 12.25
N TRP A 97 -2.61 7.57 11.35
CA TRP A 97 -4.01 7.77 11.71
C TRP A 97 -4.56 6.58 12.50
N SER A 98 -4.27 5.38 12.04
CA SER A 98 -4.70 4.14 12.71
C SER A 98 -4.11 4.04 14.11
N VAL A 99 -2.82 4.33 14.26
CA VAL A 99 -2.15 4.29 15.58
C VAL A 99 -2.73 5.36 16.51
N LEU A 100 -2.95 6.58 16.01
CA LEU A 100 -3.54 7.65 16.80
C LEU A 100 -4.94 7.28 17.28
N GLN A 101 -5.77 6.71 16.42
CA GLN A 101 -7.11 6.27 16.81
C GLN A 101 -7.05 5.16 17.87
N LYS A 102 -6.16 4.20 17.74
CA LYS A 102 -5.98 3.13 18.71
C LYS A 102 -5.52 3.67 20.06
N GLU A 103 -4.60 4.64 20.05
CA GLU A 103 -4.16 5.30 21.28
C GLU A 103 -5.35 6.00 21.98
N ARG A 104 -6.15 6.74 21.22
CA ARG A 104 -7.31 7.45 21.79
C ARG A 104 -8.38 6.52 22.33
N ARG A 105 -8.53 5.33 21.78
CA ARG A 105 -9.46 4.32 22.31
C ARG A 105 -8.91 3.54 23.49
N GLY A 106 -7.64 3.71 23.83
CA GLY A 106 -6.99 2.97 24.91
C GLY A 106 -6.54 1.56 24.52
N ASP A 107 -6.43 1.26 23.23
CA ASP A 107 -6.04 -0.08 22.76
C ASP A 107 -4.63 -0.48 23.21
N TYR A 108 -3.79 0.48 23.56
CA TYR A 108 -2.44 0.23 24.05
C TYR A 108 -2.34 0.18 25.58
N GLY A 109 -3.48 0.18 26.29
CA GLY A 109 -3.52 0.01 27.74
C GLY A 109 -2.84 1.11 28.55
N GLY A 110 -2.77 2.32 28.02
CA GLY A 110 -2.11 3.45 28.68
C GLY A 110 -0.58 3.46 28.55
N GLY A 111 -0.03 2.54 27.78
CA GLY A 111 1.42 2.50 27.51
C GLY A 111 1.86 3.66 26.61
N THR A 112 3.13 3.99 26.67
CA THR A 112 3.71 4.99 25.79
C THR A 112 3.76 4.47 24.35
N VAL A 113 3.14 5.21 23.44
CA VAL A 113 3.10 4.86 22.02
C VAL A 113 4.28 5.52 21.31
N GLN A 114 5.11 4.72 20.67
CA GLN A 114 6.35 5.17 20.03
C GLN A 114 6.36 4.87 18.54
N VAL A 115 6.98 5.76 17.75
CA VAL A 115 7.10 5.59 16.30
C VAL A 115 7.82 4.30 15.96
N ASN A 116 8.95 4.03 16.59
CA ASN A 116 9.77 2.87 16.26
C ASN A 116 9.07 1.54 16.53
N HIS A 117 8.23 1.45 17.55
CA HIS A 117 7.61 0.19 17.97
C HIS A 117 6.18 0.06 17.42
N ASN A 118 5.32 1.03 17.72
CA ASN A 118 3.90 0.94 17.41
C ASN A 118 3.61 1.16 15.93
N ILE A 119 4.28 2.12 15.28
CA ILE A 119 4.13 2.37 13.85
C ILE A 119 4.63 1.18 13.04
N LYS A 120 5.77 0.64 13.41
CA LYS A 120 6.35 -0.54 12.76
C LYS A 120 5.40 -1.74 12.82
N ASN A 121 4.78 -1.99 13.98
CA ASN A 121 3.83 -3.08 14.14
C ASN A 121 2.55 -2.85 13.31
N GLU A 122 2.08 -1.63 13.21
CA GLU A 122 0.93 -1.30 12.37
C GLU A 122 1.23 -1.57 10.88
N ILE A 123 2.41 -1.22 10.41
CA ILE A 123 2.83 -1.51 9.05
C ILE A 123 2.85 -3.01 8.80
N LYS A 124 3.43 -3.77 9.72
CA LYS A 124 3.46 -5.24 9.62
C LYS A 124 2.05 -5.83 9.54
N SER A 125 1.12 -5.33 10.35
CA SER A 125 -0.25 -5.83 10.34
C SER A 125 -0.94 -5.63 9.00
N ARG A 126 -0.60 -4.57 8.29
CA ARG A 126 -1.18 -4.26 6.97
C ARG A 126 -0.67 -5.18 5.87
N LEU A 127 0.50 -5.78 6.05
CA LEU A 127 0.99 -6.80 5.11
C LEU A 127 0.11 -8.05 5.08
N TYR A 128 -0.57 -8.34 6.17
CA TYR A 128 -1.37 -9.56 6.33
C TYR A 128 -2.85 -9.38 6.01
N ARG A 129 -3.23 -8.21 5.56
CA ARG A 129 -4.63 -7.94 5.20
C ARG A 129 -4.98 -8.31 3.77
#